data_f0d4a5d970b6ffbfcb7eb50ede6418cb
#
_entry.id   f0d4a5d970b6ffbfcb7eb50ede6418cb
#
_cell.length_a   1.000
_cell.length_b   1.000
_cell.length_c   1.000
_cell.angle_alpha   90.00
_cell.angle_beta   90.00
_cell.angle_gamma   90.00
#
_symmetry.space_group_name_H-M   'P 1'
#
loop_
_entity.id
_entity.type
_entity.pdbx_description
1 polymer ?
#
loop_
_entity_poly.entity_id
_entity_poly.type
_entity_poly.pdbx_seq_one_letter_code
_entity_poly.pdbx_strand_id
1 'polypeptide(L)'
;MPYRLPKIEVKTTDKMQDITPFAGLLPVVELWNRLHLPEIIDASIGIRKCKGYRDSEQILSMVLLNLSGGSAVEHLKFLKEQLGTKSCLLPFPSPTATRDYACGFHNESEDKHRGPGRSFVPASNAALKGFEELHRHLLHCAFEASPQEELTLDQDATFIETETSGALYNYKGKRSYEALNVYCPEYDLSVATEFRDGNVNPGYGQLEQLQEVLSHLPAGVRKVKYRSDSAGYQTHLLRYLAEGRDARFGVIEFALSCPVCAEFRKAVEAVCETDWHPLGNGREWAEVVYAPNALSFSRKGPTYRFLAVRESFDLEKSVKKRRLSLELEDSRRSIRF
;
A
#
# COMPACT_ATOMS: atom_id res chain seq x y z
N MET A 1 -17.46 27.19 -11.42
CA MET A 1 -18.31 26.45 -12.38
C MET A 1 -17.84 25.01 -12.32
N PRO A 2 -18.73 24.01 -12.13
CA PRO A 2 -18.30 22.62 -12.19
C PRO A 2 -17.79 22.33 -13.60
N TYR A 3 -16.61 21.70 -13.70
CA TYR A 3 -16.07 21.21 -14.96
C TYR A 3 -17.04 20.17 -15.51
N ARG A 4 -17.86 20.54 -16.49
CA ARG A 4 -18.60 19.57 -17.28
C ARG A 4 -17.70 19.14 -18.44
N LEU A 5 -17.10 17.96 -18.32
CA LEU A 5 -16.51 17.34 -19.49
C LEU A 5 -17.59 17.17 -20.56
N PRO A 6 -17.27 17.47 -21.82
CA PRO A 6 -18.18 17.17 -22.92
C PRO A 6 -18.44 15.67 -22.97
N LYS A 7 -19.65 15.28 -23.32
CA LYS A 7 -20.02 13.89 -23.57
C LYS A 7 -19.05 13.30 -24.57
N ILE A 8 -18.40 12.18 -24.22
CA ILE A 8 -17.47 11.50 -25.12
C ILE A 8 -18.29 10.95 -26.29
N GLU A 9 -18.01 11.44 -27.50
CA GLU A 9 -18.62 10.98 -28.73
C GLU A 9 -17.52 10.30 -29.56
N VAL A 10 -17.68 9.00 -29.82
CA VAL A 10 -16.76 8.26 -30.69
C VAL A 10 -17.18 8.45 -32.14
N LYS A 11 -16.32 9.10 -32.93
CA LYS A 11 -16.50 9.29 -34.37
C LYS A 11 -15.34 8.68 -35.13
N THR A 12 -15.63 7.95 -36.19
CA THR A 12 -14.63 7.53 -37.15
C THR A 12 -14.28 8.70 -38.07
N THR A 13 -13.00 8.92 -38.35
CA THR A 13 -12.53 9.96 -39.26
C THR A 13 -11.43 9.39 -40.15
N ASP A 14 -11.50 9.78 -41.43
CA ASP A 14 -10.44 9.46 -42.41
C ASP A 14 -9.29 10.49 -42.39
N LYS A 15 -9.39 11.52 -41.54
CA LYS A 15 -8.37 12.56 -41.42
C LYS A 15 -7.43 12.25 -40.27
N MET A 16 -6.16 11.98 -40.59
CA MET A 16 -5.07 11.75 -39.62
C MET A 16 -4.65 13.00 -38.85
N GLN A 17 -5.39 14.09 -38.87
CA GLN A 17 -5.09 15.32 -38.16
C GLN A 17 -5.64 15.23 -36.72
N ASP A 18 -4.83 15.59 -35.75
CA ASP A 18 -5.22 15.77 -34.35
C ASP A 18 -5.45 14.51 -33.53
N ILE A 19 -4.75 13.41 -33.86
CA ILE A 19 -4.77 12.17 -33.08
C ILE A 19 -3.79 12.29 -31.91
N THR A 20 -4.26 11.95 -30.72
CA THR A 20 -3.41 11.80 -29.54
C THR A 20 -3.27 10.33 -29.15
N PRO A 21 -2.05 9.85 -28.76
CA PRO A 21 -1.88 8.51 -28.21
C PRO A 21 -2.53 8.35 -26.83
N PHE A 22 -2.94 9.45 -26.19
CA PHE A 22 -3.47 9.48 -24.82
C PHE A 22 -5.00 9.60 -24.75
N ALA A 23 -5.72 9.32 -25.83
CA ALA A 23 -7.19 9.37 -25.83
C ALA A 23 -7.83 8.47 -24.76
N GLY A 24 -7.15 7.37 -24.37
CA GLY A 24 -7.58 6.49 -23.29
C GLY A 24 -7.62 7.13 -21.90
N LEU A 25 -7.04 8.31 -21.70
CA LEU A 25 -7.14 9.06 -20.44
C LEU A 25 -8.49 9.79 -20.28
N LEU A 26 -9.23 10.03 -21.36
CA LEU A 26 -10.51 10.72 -21.27
C LEU A 26 -11.56 9.97 -20.42
N PRO A 27 -11.73 8.64 -20.52
CA PRO A 27 -12.60 7.89 -19.62
C PRO A 27 -12.21 8.03 -18.14
N VAL A 28 -10.90 8.13 -17.85
CA VAL A 28 -10.42 8.35 -16.48
C VAL A 28 -10.87 9.71 -15.95
N VAL A 29 -10.78 10.74 -16.76
CA VAL A 29 -11.24 12.09 -16.37
C VAL A 29 -12.76 12.11 -16.20
N GLU A 30 -13.51 11.40 -17.03
CA GLU A 30 -14.96 11.26 -16.86
C GLU A 30 -15.29 10.54 -15.55
N LEU A 31 -14.60 9.44 -15.22
CA LEU A 31 -14.76 8.73 -13.95
C LEU A 31 -14.41 9.64 -12.76
N TRP A 32 -13.31 10.40 -12.86
CA TRP A 32 -12.88 11.38 -11.87
C TRP A 32 -13.99 12.35 -11.48
N ASN A 33 -14.71 12.87 -12.48
CA ASN A 33 -15.83 13.78 -12.24
C ASN A 33 -17.09 13.07 -11.72
N ARG A 34 -17.37 11.86 -12.21
CA ARG A 34 -18.52 11.07 -11.73
C ARG A 34 -18.40 10.66 -10.28
N LEU A 35 -17.18 10.41 -9.82
CA LEU A 35 -16.89 10.11 -8.43
C LEU A 35 -16.79 11.36 -7.54
N HIS A 36 -17.09 12.56 -8.07
CA HIS A 36 -17.03 13.84 -7.35
C HIS A 36 -15.67 14.12 -6.70
N LEU A 37 -14.58 13.60 -7.29
CA LEU A 37 -13.24 13.77 -6.75
C LEU A 37 -12.77 15.23 -6.69
N PRO A 38 -13.08 16.11 -7.69
CA PRO A 38 -12.73 17.53 -7.61
C PRO A 38 -13.27 18.20 -6.35
N GLU A 39 -14.54 17.95 -6.02
CA GLU A 39 -15.21 18.57 -4.88
C GLU A 39 -14.60 18.10 -3.55
N ILE A 40 -14.36 16.81 -3.41
CA ILE A 40 -13.75 16.23 -2.20
C ILE A 40 -12.32 16.74 -2.01
N ILE A 41 -11.50 16.70 -3.06
CA ILE A 41 -10.10 17.11 -3.00
C ILE A 41 -10.01 18.61 -2.67
N ASP A 42 -10.76 19.46 -3.37
CA ASP A 42 -10.72 20.91 -3.16
C ASP A 42 -11.28 21.33 -1.79
N ALA A 43 -12.13 20.51 -1.17
CA ALA A 43 -12.65 20.73 0.17
C ALA A 43 -11.69 20.24 1.27
N SER A 44 -10.96 19.14 1.03
CA SER A 44 -10.23 18.43 2.09
C SER A 44 -8.74 18.80 2.15
N ILE A 45 -8.06 19.04 1.02
CA ILE A 45 -6.60 19.24 0.99
C ILE A 45 -6.21 20.66 1.37
N GLY A 46 -6.79 21.67 0.73
CA GLY A 46 -6.64 23.07 1.15
C GLY A 46 -5.27 23.72 0.95
N ILE A 47 -4.41 23.19 0.05
CA ILE A 47 -3.10 23.79 -0.28
C ILE A 47 -3.22 24.92 -1.33
N ARG A 48 -4.34 24.97 -2.04
CA ARG A 48 -4.54 25.92 -3.14
C ARG A 48 -4.21 27.36 -2.75
N LYS A 49 -3.55 28.07 -3.65
CA LYS A 49 -3.33 29.52 -3.56
C LYS A 49 -4.56 30.25 -4.12
N CYS A 50 -4.72 31.53 -3.79
CA CYS A 50 -5.80 32.36 -4.32
C CYS A 50 -5.80 32.48 -5.87
N LYS A 51 -4.65 32.22 -6.50
CA LYS A 51 -4.47 32.23 -7.96
C LYS A 51 -3.71 30.95 -8.37
N GLY A 52 -4.11 30.35 -9.48
CA GLY A 52 -3.48 29.17 -10.04
C GLY A 52 -4.41 27.98 -10.11
N TYR A 53 -3.82 26.81 -10.25
CA TYR A 53 -4.54 25.54 -10.32
C TYR A 53 -5.11 25.16 -8.95
N ARG A 54 -6.28 24.50 -8.96
CA ARG A 54 -6.89 23.93 -7.76
C ARG A 54 -6.14 22.68 -7.31
N ASP A 55 -6.39 22.24 -6.09
CA ASP A 55 -5.82 21.00 -5.56
C ASP A 55 -6.22 19.80 -6.43
N SER A 56 -7.49 19.72 -6.83
CA SER A 56 -8.00 18.68 -7.72
C SER A 56 -7.35 18.67 -9.11
N GLU A 57 -7.01 19.83 -9.65
CA GLU A 57 -6.32 19.95 -10.94
C GLU A 57 -4.85 19.52 -10.86
N GLN A 58 -4.19 19.85 -9.75
CA GLN A 58 -2.81 19.42 -9.49
C GLN A 58 -2.74 17.89 -9.33
N ILE A 59 -3.62 17.32 -8.54
CA ILE A 59 -3.65 15.87 -8.30
C ILE A 59 -4.05 15.11 -9.57
N LEU A 60 -5.10 15.57 -10.29
CA LEU A 60 -5.49 14.97 -11.56
C LEU A 60 -4.31 14.94 -12.54
N SER A 61 -3.56 16.03 -12.65
CA SER A 61 -2.42 16.09 -13.56
C SER A 61 -1.34 15.04 -13.22
N MET A 62 -1.10 14.77 -11.93
CA MET A 62 -0.18 13.73 -11.48
C MET A 62 -0.73 12.32 -11.74
N VAL A 63 -2.02 12.12 -11.55
CA VAL A 63 -2.70 10.84 -11.88
C VAL A 63 -2.58 10.56 -13.38
N LEU A 64 -2.90 11.54 -14.23
CA LEU A 64 -2.79 11.40 -15.67
C LEU A 64 -1.34 11.19 -16.13
N LEU A 65 -0.39 11.84 -15.50
CA LEU A 65 1.04 11.63 -15.73
C LEU A 65 1.45 10.18 -15.48
N ASN A 66 1.08 9.63 -14.33
CA ASN A 66 1.38 8.23 -13.99
C ASN A 66 0.71 7.25 -14.96
N LEU A 67 -0.56 7.45 -15.28
CA LEU A 67 -1.31 6.59 -16.21
C LEU A 67 -0.76 6.67 -17.65
N SER A 68 -0.14 7.78 -18.03
CA SER A 68 0.53 7.93 -19.33
C SER A 68 1.94 7.33 -19.37
N GLY A 69 2.41 6.73 -18.26
CA GLY A 69 3.76 6.17 -18.14
C GLY A 69 4.84 7.20 -17.84
N GLY A 70 4.47 8.39 -17.39
CA GLY A 70 5.42 9.42 -16.98
C GLY A 70 6.12 9.05 -15.68
N SER A 71 7.44 9.17 -15.63
CA SER A 71 8.30 8.85 -14.48
C SER A 71 8.89 10.09 -13.79
N ALA A 72 8.68 11.27 -14.34
CA ALA A 72 9.16 12.53 -13.81
C ALA A 72 8.16 13.65 -14.06
N VAL A 73 8.12 14.63 -13.16
CA VAL A 73 7.22 15.79 -13.25
C VAL A 73 7.43 16.58 -14.55
N GLU A 74 8.66 16.57 -15.10
CA GLU A 74 9.02 17.17 -16.39
C GLU A 74 8.19 16.63 -17.55
N HIS A 75 7.76 15.38 -17.49
CA HIS A 75 6.94 14.75 -18.53
C HIS A 75 5.53 15.37 -18.64
N LEU A 76 5.11 16.18 -17.66
CA LEU A 76 3.88 16.99 -17.77
C LEU A 76 3.91 17.94 -18.98
N LYS A 77 5.10 18.44 -19.38
CA LYS A 77 5.24 19.26 -20.59
C LYS A 77 4.82 18.47 -21.85
N PHE A 78 5.36 17.25 -21.96
CA PHE A 78 5.05 16.37 -23.08
C PHE A 78 3.57 15.99 -23.10
N LEU A 79 3.02 15.61 -21.94
CA LEU A 79 1.60 15.28 -21.82
C LEU A 79 0.71 16.47 -22.20
N LYS A 80 1.07 17.66 -21.76
CA LYS A 80 0.39 18.90 -22.11
C LYS A 80 0.41 19.16 -23.63
N GLU A 81 1.56 18.98 -24.29
CA GLU A 81 1.70 19.15 -25.74
C GLU A 81 0.83 18.16 -26.50
N GLN A 82 0.73 16.92 -26.04
CA GLN A 82 -0.04 15.86 -26.70
C GLN A 82 -1.55 15.93 -26.45
N LEU A 83 -1.99 16.42 -25.30
CA LEU A 83 -3.40 16.50 -24.91
C LEU A 83 -3.95 17.93 -24.87
N GLY A 84 -3.12 18.89 -24.49
CA GLY A 84 -3.56 20.19 -24.01
C GLY A 84 -3.68 21.28 -25.04
N THR A 85 -2.97 21.23 -26.17
CA THR A 85 -3.00 22.31 -27.18
C THR A 85 -4.29 22.32 -27.99
N LYS A 86 -5.01 21.21 -28.01
CA LYS A 86 -6.23 21.05 -28.83
C LYS A 86 -7.48 20.72 -28.03
N SER A 87 -7.36 20.28 -26.79
CA SER A 87 -8.47 20.18 -25.85
C SER A 87 -8.25 21.18 -24.73
N CYS A 88 -8.86 22.35 -24.82
CA CYS A 88 -8.92 23.35 -23.73
C CYS A 88 -9.58 22.79 -22.43
N LEU A 89 -9.65 21.48 -22.29
CA LEU A 89 -10.47 20.77 -21.33
C LEU A 89 -9.71 20.33 -20.08
N LEU A 90 -8.36 20.25 -20.14
CA LEU A 90 -7.56 19.79 -19.02
C LEU A 90 -6.47 20.82 -18.69
N PRO A 91 -6.54 21.43 -17.53
CA PRO A 91 -5.47 22.29 -17.04
C PRO A 91 -4.27 21.42 -16.66
N PHE A 92 -3.13 21.61 -17.33
CA PHE A 92 -1.88 20.99 -16.94
C PHE A 92 -0.98 22.04 -16.30
N PRO A 93 -0.71 21.93 -15.01
CA PRO A 93 0.28 22.77 -14.33
C PRO A 93 1.66 22.56 -14.94
N SER A 94 2.51 23.58 -14.84
CA SER A 94 3.93 23.42 -15.20
C SER A 94 4.65 22.53 -14.20
N PRO A 95 5.75 21.85 -14.56
CA PRO A 95 6.57 21.09 -13.62
C PRO A 95 6.97 21.88 -12.37
N THR A 96 7.28 23.15 -12.52
CA THR A 96 7.59 24.03 -11.38
C THR A 96 6.38 24.24 -10.49
N ALA A 97 5.20 24.52 -11.04
CA ALA A 97 3.97 24.69 -10.27
C ALA A 97 3.59 23.41 -9.51
N THR A 98 3.83 22.24 -10.10
CA THR A 98 3.57 20.95 -9.43
C THR A 98 4.57 20.69 -8.30
N ARG A 99 5.86 21.02 -8.46
CA ARG A 99 6.84 20.94 -7.37
C ARG A 99 6.50 21.88 -6.23
N ASP A 100 6.17 23.14 -6.55
CA ASP A 100 5.75 24.13 -5.55
C ASP A 100 4.50 23.67 -4.80
N TYR A 101 3.59 23.01 -5.50
CA TYR A 101 2.40 22.40 -4.89
C TYR A 101 2.79 21.26 -3.94
N ALA A 102 3.68 20.37 -4.35
CA ALA A 102 4.15 19.25 -3.52
C ALA A 102 4.84 19.75 -2.23
N CYS A 103 5.54 20.90 -2.26
CA CYS A 103 6.11 21.51 -1.07
C CYS A 103 5.06 21.92 -0.03
N GLY A 104 3.81 22.14 -0.44
CA GLY A 104 2.70 22.46 0.48
C GLY A 104 2.31 21.33 1.43
N PHE A 105 2.70 20.09 1.15
CA PHE A 105 2.51 18.94 2.04
C PHE A 105 3.63 18.82 3.09
N HIS A 106 4.73 19.54 2.92
CA HIS A 106 5.81 19.56 3.87
C HIS A 106 5.48 20.46 5.07
N ASN A 107 5.82 20.04 6.27
CA ASN A 107 5.67 20.80 7.49
C ASN A 107 7.03 21.07 8.14
N GLU A 108 7.62 22.24 7.87
CA GLU A 108 8.92 22.64 8.43
C GLU A 108 8.94 22.64 9.98
N SER A 109 7.79 22.81 10.64
CA SER A 109 7.72 22.77 12.09
C SER A 109 8.00 21.39 12.65
N GLU A 110 7.63 20.35 11.92
CA GLU A 110 7.88 18.96 12.29
C GLU A 110 9.35 18.57 12.13
N ASP A 111 10.07 19.13 11.16
CA ASP A 111 11.50 18.87 10.96
C ASP A 111 12.36 19.21 12.18
N LYS A 112 11.93 20.15 13.00
CA LYS A 112 12.60 20.50 14.26
C LYS A 112 12.60 19.37 15.28
N HIS A 113 11.64 18.44 15.17
CA HIS A 113 11.53 17.27 16.04
C HIS A 113 12.39 16.10 15.53
N ARG A 114 12.89 16.18 14.31
CA ARG A 114 13.74 15.16 13.70
C ARG A 114 15.14 15.18 14.29
N GLY A 115 15.47 14.19 15.10
CA GLY A 115 16.83 14.01 15.62
C GLY A 115 17.79 13.43 14.56
N PRO A 116 19.09 13.74 14.59
CA PRO A 116 20.06 13.22 13.65
C PRO A 116 20.08 11.68 13.67
N GLY A 117 19.82 11.04 12.52
CA GLY A 117 19.83 9.57 12.35
C GLY A 117 18.76 8.80 13.13
N ARG A 118 17.83 9.48 13.80
CA ARG A 118 16.71 8.84 14.49
C ARG A 118 15.54 8.66 13.53
N SER A 119 14.83 7.53 13.68
CA SER A 119 13.57 7.32 12.99
C SER A 119 12.55 8.38 13.41
N PHE A 120 11.82 8.90 12.45
CA PHE A 120 10.84 9.94 12.68
C PHE A 120 9.60 9.72 11.80
N VAL A 121 8.43 9.82 12.40
CA VAL A 121 7.15 9.84 11.70
C VAL A 121 6.54 11.20 11.99
N PRO A 122 6.53 12.12 11.00
CA PRO A 122 5.93 13.43 11.20
C PRO A 122 4.44 13.32 11.41
N ALA A 123 3.89 14.18 12.25
CA ALA A 123 2.44 14.29 12.39
C ALA A 123 1.83 14.78 11.07
N SER A 124 0.75 14.12 10.62
CA SER A 124 0.02 14.52 9.43
C SER A 124 -0.51 15.94 9.56
N ASN A 125 -0.16 16.81 8.61
CA ASN A 125 -0.76 18.15 8.51
C ASN A 125 -2.19 18.07 7.94
N ALA A 126 -2.90 19.19 7.91
CA ALA A 126 -4.28 19.23 7.42
C ALA A 126 -4.42 18.73 5.97
N ALA A 127 -3.43 19.04 5.12
CA ALA A 127 -3.45 18.61 3.71
C ALA A 127 -3.25 17.10 3.57
N LEU A 128 -2.36 16.49 4.37
CA LEU A 128 -2.19 15.01 4.39
C LEU A 128 -3.44 14.32 4.90
N LYS A 129 -4.11 14.87 5.92
CA LYS A 129 -5.43 14.38 6.38
C LYS A 129 -6.51 14.47 5.30
N GLY A 130 -6.38 15.40 4.36
CA GLY A 130 -7.25 15.47 3.19
C GLY A 130 -7.17 14.23 2.29
N PHE A 131 -6.02 13.54 2.24
CA PHE A 131 -5.91 12.26 1.54
C PHE A 131 -6.61 11.12 2.28
N GLU A 132 -6.67 11.14 3.62
CA GLU A 132 -7.45 10.16 4.40
C GLU A 132 -8.95 10.27 4.03
N GLU A 133 -9.47 11.50 3.90
CA GLU A 133 -10.84 11.75 3.42
C GLU A 133 -11.04 11.27 1.98
N LEU A 134 -10.06 11.46 1.11
CA LEU A 134 -10.12 10.97 -0.28
C LEU A 134 -10.17 9.43 -0.32
N HIS A 135 -9.31 8.75 0.44
CA HIS A 135 -9.33 7.28 0.54
C HIS A 135 -10.68 6.78 1.06
N ARG A 136 -11.21 7.41 2.10
CA ARG A 136 -12.53 7.09 2.65
C ARG A 136 -13.63 7.26 1.61
N HIS A 137 -13.63 8.36 0.88
CA HIS A 137 -14.62 8.62 -0.17
C HIS A 137 -14.54 7.56 -1.28
N LEU A 138 -13.33 7.24 -1.76
CA LEU A 138 -13.14 6.20 -2.78
C LEU A 138 -13.62 4.83 -2.32
N LEU A 139 -13.34 4.46 -1.07
CA LEU A 139 -13.83 3.22 -0.48
C LEU A 139 -15.36 3.17 -0.42
N HIS A 140 -16.01 4.27 -0.03
CA HIS A 140 -17.47 4.36 -0.01
C HIS A 140 -18.07 4.26 -1.42
N CYS A 141 -17.50 4.94 -2.42
CA CYS A 141 -17.92 4.81 -3.81
C CYS A 141 -17.78 3.37 -4.34
N ALA A 142 -16.68 2.71 -4.01
CA ALA A 142 -16.46 1.31 -4.40
C ALA A 142 -17.48 0.38 -3.73
N PHE A 143 -17.75 0.60 -2.43
CA PHE A 143 -18.75 -0.15 -1.68
C PHE A 143 -20.16 0.06 -2.22
N GLU A 144 -20.56 1.28 -2.55
CA GLU A 144 -21.87 1.58 -3.14
C GLU A 144 -22.06 0.91 -4.51
N ALA A 145 -20.98 0.85 -5.30
CA ALA A 145 -20.99 0.19 -6.61
C ALA A 145 -21.06 -1.33 -6.50
N SER A 146 -20.43 -1.93 -5.49
CA SER A 146 -20.38 -3.38 -5.27
C SER A 146 -20.31 -3.70 -3.76
N PRO A 147 -21.45 -3.70 -3.06
CA PRO A 147 -21.47 -3.94 -1.62
C PRO A 147 -20.90 -5.32 -1.23
N GLN A 148 -20.01 -5.33 -0.24
CA GLN A 148 -19.41 -6.54 0.33
C GLN A 148 -19.64 -6.57 1.84
N GLU A 149 -20.10 -7.68 2.38
CA GLU A 149 -20.26 -7.86 3.83
C GLU A 149 -18.95 -8.21 4.53
N GLU A 150 -17.97 -8.75 3.81
CA GLU A 150 -16.66 -9.13 4.30
C GLU A 150 -15.58 -8.42 3.46
N LEU A 151 -14.60 -7.79 4.11
CA LEU A 151 -13.44 -7.19 3.47
C LEU A 151 -12.14 -7.76 4.05
N THR A 152 -11.14 -7.85 3.19
CA THR A 152 -9.77 -8.17 3.57
C THR A 152 -8.95 -6.88 3.60
N LEU A 153 -8.16 -6.68 4.65
CA LEU A 153 -7.22 -5.58 4.79
C LEU A 153 -5.80 -6.13 4.79
N ASP A 154 -5.04 -5.83 3.74
CA ASP A 154 -3.64 -6.19 3.61
C ASP A 154 -2.79 -5.00 4.02
N GLN A 155 -2.04 -5.12 5.10
CA GLN A 155 -1.16 -4.07 5.58
C GLN A 155 0.30 -4.42 5.33
N ASP A 156 1.01 -3.55 4.63
CA ASP A 156 2.40 -3.73 4.27
C ASP A 156 3.16 -2.41 4.25
N ALA A 157 4.45 -2.49 4.59
CA ALA A 157 5.37 -1.37 4.55
C ALA A 157 6.29 -1.48 3.33
N THR A 158 6.14 -0.55 2.40
CA THR A 158 6.87 -0.55 1.13
C THR A 158 7.96 0.51 1.13
N PHE A 159 9.23 0.12 0.87
CA PHE A 159 10.33 1.07 0.73
C PHE A 159 10.34 1.71 -0.65
N ILE A 160 10.44 3.04 -0.66
CA ILE A 160 10.60 3.88 -1.85
C ILE A 160 12.07 4.29 -1.91
N GLU A 161 12.89 3.52 -2.65
CA GLU A 161 14.33 3.80 -2.82
C GLU A 161 14.52 5.13 -3.55
N THR A 162 15.49 5.92 -3.08
CA THR A 162 15.79 7.26 -3.65
C THR A 162 17.24 7.64 -3.42
N GLU A 163 17.78 8.46 -4.32
CA GLU A 163 19.12 9.06 -4.19
C GLU A 163 19.11 10.41 -3.45
N THR A 164 17.96 10.86 -2.95
CA THR A 164 17.82 12.12 -2.24
C THR A 164 18.66 12.12 -0.96
N SER A 165 19.45 13.19 -0.77
CA SER A 165 20.36 13.31 0.38
C SER A 165 19.66 13.34 1.74
N GLY A 166 18.42 13.80 1.79
CA GLY A 166 17.59 13.83 3.00
C GLY A 166 17.00 12.47 3.38
N ALA A 167 16.98 11.48 2.47
CA ALA A 167 16.46 10.15 2.77
C ALA A 167 17.41 9.36 3.67
N LEU A 168 16.86 8.65 4.65
CA LEU A 168 17.61 7.84 5.59
C LEU A 168 17.77 6.39 5.11
N TYR A 169 18.79 5.71 5.64
CA TYR A 169 19.07 4.32 5.28
C TYR A 169 18.08 3.37 5.96
N ASN A 170 17.42 2.53 5.19
CA ASN A 170 16.60 1.43 5.69
C ASN A 170 17.48 0.27 6.20
N TYR A 171 16.86 -0.75 6.80
CA TYR A 171 17.58 -1.92 7.32
C TYR A 171 18.27 -2.76 6.24
N LYS A 172 17.96 -2.54 4.94
CA LYS A 172 18.64 -3.18 3.80
C LYS A 172 19.88 -2.38 3.33
N GLY A 173 20.22 -1.28 4.02
CA GLY A 173 21.35 -0.42 3.68
C GLY A 173 21.15 0.48 2.46
N LYS A 174 19.89 0.75 2.07
CA LYS A 174 19.56 1.64 0.97
C LYS A 174 18.86 2.89 1.47
N ARG A 175 19.15 4.05 0.84
CA ARG A 175 18.40 5.28 1.10
C ARG A 175 16.98 5.13 0.60
N SER A 176 16.02 5.41 1.46
CA SER A 176 14.60 5.29 1.12
C SER A 176 13.71 6.15 2.00
N TYR A 177 12.51 6.34 1.52
CA TYR A 177 11.33 6.58 2.37
C TYR A 177 10.56 5.28 2.51
N GLU A 178 9.55 5.27 3.36
CA GLU A 178 8.68 4.12 3.57
C GLU A 178 7.22 4.57 3.50
N ALA A 179 6.39 3.80 2.84
CA ALA A 179 4.95 3.96 2.85
C ALA A 179 4.32 2.76 3.56
N LEU A 180 3.63 3.00 4.67
CA LEU A 180 2.77 2.00 5.30
C LEU A 180 1.40 2.07 4.66
N ASN A 181 1.02 1.04 3.94
CA ASN A 181 -0.21 0.96 3.18
C ASN A 181 -1.19 -0.04 3.80
N VAL A 182 -2.48 0.26 3.72
CA VAL A 182 -3.55 -0.72 3.90
C VAL A 182 -4.29 -0.83 2.57
N TYR A 183 -4.31 -2.04 2.01
CA TYR A 183 -4.90 -2.35 0.73
C TYR A 183 -6.12 -3.26 0.91
N CYS A 184 -7.18 -3.01 0.15
CA CYS A 184 -8.40 -3.81 0.12
C CYS A 184 -8.50 -4.55 -1.22
N PRO A 185 -8.20 -5.87 -1.26
CA PRO A 185 -8.18 -6.64 -2.51
C PRO A 185 -9.53 -6.74 -3.21
N GLU A 186 -10.63 -6.73 -2.46
CA GLU A 186 -11.98 -6.85 -3.02
C GLU A 186 -12.32 -5.67 -3.95
N TYR A 187 -11.70 -4.53 -3.72
CA TYR A 187 -11.89 -3.31 -4.50
C TYR A 187 -10.65 -2.88 -5.30
N ASP A 188 -9.54 -3.62 -5.17
CA ASP A 188 -8.24 -3.22 -5.77
C ASP A 188 -7.86 -1.79 -5.39
N LEU A 189 -8.03 -1.44 -4.10
CA LEU A 189 -7.93 -0.07 -3.61
C LEU A 189 -7.02 0.03 -2.38
N SER A 190 -6.10 0.99 -2.37
CA SER A 190 -5.43 1.43 -1.15
C SER A 190 -6.40 2.29 -0.33
N VAL A 191 -6.67 1.89 0.91
CA VAL A 191 -7.63 2.55 1.80
C VAL A 191 -6.97 3.42 2.86
N ALA A 192 -5.66 3.27 3.05
CA ALA A 192 -4.83 4.16 3.86
C ALA A 192 -3.38 4.10 3.41
N THR A 193 -2.68 5.21 3.53
CA THR A 193 -1.24 5.31 3.27
C THR A 193 -0.63 6.30 4.24
N GLU A 194 0.41 5.88 4.98
CA GLU A 194 1.22 6.77 5.81
C GLU A 194 2.64 6.82 5.23
N PHE A 195 3.12 8.02 4.94
CA PHE A 195 4.47 8.25 4.43
C PHE A 195 5.41 8.62 5.57
N ARG A 196 6.57 7.95 5.64
CA ARG A 196 7.51 8.09 6.74
C ARG A 196 8.97 7.90 6.33
N ASP A 197 9.91 8.21 7.21
CA ASP A 197 11.33 8.02 6.97
C ASP A 197 11.66 6.54 6.75
N GLY A 198 12.60 6.24 5.86
CA GLY A 198 12.97 4.88 5.50
C GLY A 198 13.66 4.07 6.62
N ASN A 199 14.11 4.70 7.70
CA ASN A 199 14.67 4.03 8.87
C ASN A 199 13.62 3.74 9.97
N VAL A 200 12.36 4.04 9.74
CA VAL A 200 11.26 3.64 10.64
C VAL A 200 11.12 2.12 10.60
N ASN A 201 10.83 1.53 11.75
CA ASN A 201 10.57 0.09 11.80
C ASN A 201 9.26 -0.22 11.04
N PRO A 202 9.25 -1.15 10.07
CA PRO A 202 8.04 -1.49 9.31
C PRO A 202 6.82 -1.86 10.16
N GLY A 203 7.04 -2.40 11.35
CA GLY A 203 5.97 -2.73 12.28
C GLY A 203 5.43 -1.55 13.10
N TYR A 204 6.09 -0.39 13.07
CA TYR A 204 5.65 0.76 13.88
C TYR A 204 4.33 1.33 13.35
N GLY A 205 3.38 1.63 14.24
CA GLY A 205 2.11 2.29 13.89
C GLY A 205 1.09 1.41 13.17
N GLN A 206 1.34 0.10 12.99
CA GLN A 206 0.42 -0.78 12.27
C GLN A 206 -0.95 -0.92 12.95
N LEU A 207 -0.98 -1.05 14.26
CA LEU A 207 -2.24 -1.18 15.00
C LEU A 207 -3.05 0.11 14.92
N GLU A 208 -2.41 1.25 15.11
CA GLU A 208 -3.04 2.57 15.08
C GLU A 208 -3.67 2.85 13.72
N GLN A 209 -2.93 2.60 12.63
CA GLN A 209 -3.44 2.75 11.27
C GLN A 209 -4.59 1.76 10.97
N LEU A 210 -4.48 0.50 11.43
CA LEU A 210 -5.57 -0.47 11.28
C LEU A 210 -6.84 0.00 12.00
N GLN A 211 -6.73 0.49 13.24
CA GLN A 211 -7.87 1.00 14.01
C GLN A 211 -8.54 2.19 13.31
N GLU A 212 -7.76 3.07 12.73
CA GLU A 212 -8.27 4.18 11.94
C GLU A 212 -9.07 3.69 10.73
N VAL A 213 -8.51 2.77 9.94
CA VAL A 213 -9.20 2.17 8.79
C VAL A 213 -10.49 1.49 9.21
N LEU A 214 -10.46 0.67 10.28
CA LEU A 214 -11.65 -0.03 10.79
C LEU A 214 -12.78 0.95 11.15
N SER A 215 -12.43 2.11 11.71
CA SER A 215 -13.41 3.14 12.09
C SER A 215 -14.12 3.78 10.89
N HIS A 216 -13.50 3.76 9.72
CA HIS A 216 -13.99 4.41 8.50
C HIS A 216 -14.65 3.43 7.50
N LEU A 217 -14.66 2.13 7.79
CA LEU A 217 -15.29 1.15 6.91
C LEU A 217 -16.80 1.40 6.78
N PRO A 218 -17.39 1.24 5.57
CA PRO A 218 -18.83 1.38 5.33
C PRO A 218 -19.67 0.56 6.29
N ALA A 219 -20.83 1.09 6.71
CA ALA A 219 -21.68 0.44 7.73
C ALA A 219 -22.17 -0.96 7.35
N GLY A 220 -22.26 -1.26 6.04
CA GLY A 220 -22.66 -2.58 5.54
C GLY A 220 -21.59 -3.66 5.68
N VAL A 221 -20.32 -3.32 5.93
CA VAL A 221 -19.26 -4.28 6.20
C VAL A 221 -19.46 -4.86 7.60
N ARG A 222 -19.56 -6.17 7.69
CA ARG A 222 -19.85 -6.90 8.95
C ARG A 222 -18.68 -7.72 9.45
N LYS A 223 -17.78 -8.11 8.54
CA LYS A 223 -16.63 -8.95 8.84
C LYS A 223 -15.37 -8.39 8.18
N VAL A 224 -14.27 -8.48 8.90
CA VAL A 224 -12.94 -8.09 8.39
C VAL A 224 -11.98 -9.25 8.56
N LYS A 225 -11.17 -9.46 7.54
CA LYS A 225 -9.97 -10.30 7.58
C LYS A 225 -8.74 -9.40 7.49
N TYR A 226 -7.71 -9.75 8.22
CA TYR A 226 -6.47 -8.99 8.23
C TYR A 226 -5.29 -9.84 7.76
N ARG A 227 -4.44 -9.27 6.90
CA ARG A 227 -3.20 -9.90 6.46
C ARG A 227 -2.04 -8.91 6.59
N SER A 228 -0.87 -9.41 6.95
CA SER A 228 0.38 -8.66 6.92
C SER A 228 1.56 -9.61 6.82
N ASP A 229 2.72 -9.07 6.49
CA ASP A 229 3.99 -9.77 6.54
C ASP A 229 4.51 -9.97 7.98
N SER A 230 5.76 -10.33 8.12
CA SER A 230 6.38 -10.56 9.44
C SER A 230 6.52 -9.29 10.29
N ALA A 231 6.42 -8.10 9.73
CA ALA A 231 6.41 -6.85 10.49
C ALA A 231 5.13 -6.70 11.33
N GLY A 232 4.01 -7.30 10.88
CA GLY A 232 2.76 -7.39 11.62
C GLY A 232 2.77 -8.41 12.77
N TYR A 233 3.80 -9.24 12.90
CA TYR A 233 3.87 -10.23 13.96
C TYR A 233 4.25 -9.58 15.31
N GLN A 234 3.30 -8.83 15.87
CA GLN A 234 3.46 -8.05 17.09
C GLN A 234 2.43 -8.46 18.13
N THR A 235 2.87 -8.67 19.37
CA THR A 235 2.00 -9.17 20.45
C THR A 235 0.74 -8.31 20.67
N HIS A 236 0.87 -7.00 20.62
CA HIS A 236 -0.25 -6.10 20.84
C HIS A 236 -1.27 -6.13 19.70
N LEU A 237 -0.81 -6.21 18.44
CA LEU A 237 -1.65 -6.34 17.26
C LEU A 237 -2.37 -7.71 17.26
N LEU A 238 -1.63 -8.80 17.49
CA LEU A 238 -2.20 -10.14 17.59
C LEU A 238 -3.30 -10.23 18.65
N ARG A 239 -3.06 -9.65 19.83
CA ARG A 239 -4.06 -9.61 20.90
C ARG A 239 -5.28 -8.76 20.52
N TYR A 240 -5.07 -7.62 19.87
CA TYR A 240 -6.18 -6.80 19.40
C TYR A 240 -7.10 -7.58 18.47
N LEU A 241 -6.53 -8.28 17.50
CA LEU A 241 -7.26 -9.07 16.52
C LEU A 241 -7.97 -10.28 17.16
N ALA A 242 -7.27 -11.05 18.00
CA ALA A 242 -7.74 -12.33 18.54
C ALA A 242 -8.65 -12.20 19.78
N GLU A 243 -8.47 -11.15 20.59
CA GLU A 243 -9.24 -10.97 21.84
C GLU A 243 -10.55 -10.20 21.63
N GLY A 244 -10.90 -9.84 20.39
CA GLY A 244 -12.15 -9.14 20.09
C GLY A 244 -12.21 -7.72 20.65
N ARG A 245 -11.07 -7.01 20.61
CA ARG A 245 -10.97 -5.67 21.20
C ARG A 245 -11.59 -4.57 20.34
N ASP A 246 -11.86 -4.85 19.07
CA ASP A 246 -12.59 -3.93 18.21
C ASP A 246 -14.08 -3.92 18.60
N ALA A 247 -14.64 -2.72 18.82
CA ALA A 247 -16.02 -2.56 19.28
C ALA A 247 -17.06 -2.96 18.22
N ARG A 248 -16.71 -2.87 16.92
CA ARG A 248 -17.62 -3.15 15.80
C ARG A 248 -17.47 -4.58 15.29
N PHE A 249 -16.24 -5.04 15.11
CA PHE A 249 -15.95 -6.31 14.45
C PHE A 249 -15.64 -7.45 15.43
N GLY A 250 -15.36 -7.12 16.71
CA GLY A 250 -15.00 -8.14 17.69
C GLY A 250 -13.71 -8.86 17.31
N VAL A 251 -13.74 -10.18 17.26
CA VAL A 251 -12.61 -11.00 16.82
C VAL A 251 -12.44 -10.86 15.31
N ILE A 252 -11.24 -10.44 14.89
CA ILE A 252 -10.86 -10.29 13.48
C ILE A 252 -10.00 -11.49 13.08
N GLU A 253 -10.44 -12.21 12.05
CA GLU A 253 -9.63 -13.29 11.46
C GLU A 253 -8.35 -12.71 10.83
N PHE A 254 -7.21 -13.37 11.02
CA PHE A 254 -5.95 -12.87 10.47
C PHE A 254 -5.03 -13.97 9.96
N ALA A 255 -4.18 -13.58 9.00
CA ALA A 255 -3.07 -14.37 8.51
C ALA A 255 -1.81 -13.51 8.47
N LEU A 256 -0.80 -13.87 9.27
CA LEU A 256 0.44 -13.12 9.41
C LEU A 256 1.64 -14.03 9.18
N SER A 257 2.66 -13.53 8.51
CA SER A 257 3.92 -14.25 8.44
C SER A 257 4.61 -14.23 9.81
N CYS A 258 5.00 -15.39 10.29
CA CYS A 258 5.75 -15.52 11.54
C CYS A 258 7.27 -15.55 11.25
N PRO A 259 8.10 -14.80 11.97
CA PRO A 259 9.54 -14.94 11.87
C PRO A 259 9.99 -16.37 12.23
N VAL A 260 10.78 -16.99 11.35
CA VAL A 260 11.26 -18.36 11.56
C VAL A 260 12.40 -18.34 12.59
N CYS A 261 12.09 -18.67 13.85
CA CYS A 261 13.07 -18.87 14.92
C CYS A 261 13.49 -20.34 15.01
N ALA A 262 14.54 -20.61 15.79
CA ALA A 262 15.06 -21.97 15.97
C ALA A 262 14.02 -22.93 16.58
N GLU A 263 13.22 -22.43 17.53
CA GLU A 263 12.16 -23.19 18.20
C GLU A 263 11.03 -23.56 17.23
N PHE A 264 10.60 -22.61 16.40
CA PHE A 264 9.58 -22.87 15.37
C PHE A 264 10.10 -23.89 14.35
N ARG A 265 11.38 -23.77 13.92
CA ARG A 265 12.00 -24.73 13.00
C ARG A 265 12.00 -26.14 13.55
N LYS A 266 12.36 -26.32 14.84
CA LYS A 266 12.30 -27.63 15.52
C LYS A 266 10.87 -28.17 15.58
N ALA A 267 9.88 -27.32 15.81
CA ALA A 267 8.47 -27.73 15.81
C ALA A 267 8.02 -28.19 14.42
N VAL A 268 8.47 -27.52 13.36
CA VAL A 268 8.19 -27.91 11.97
C VAL A 268 8.85 -29.25 11.61
N GLU A 269 10.12 -29.45 12.02
CA GLU A 269 10.84 -30.72 11.81
C GLU A 269 10.19 -31.92 12.54
N ALA A 270 9.41 -31.67 13.59
CA ALA A 270 8.67 -32.69 14.30
C ALA A 270 7.32 -33.05 13.66
N VAL A 271 6.87 -32.34 12.63
CA VAL A 271 5.63 -32.63 11.90
C VAL A 271 5.79 -33.92 11.11
N CYS A 272 4.84 -34.85 11.27
CA CYS A 272 4.87 -36.12 10.55
C CYS A 272 4.73 -35.90 9.04
N GLU A 273 5.43 -36.69 8.23
CA GLU A 273 5.36 -36.55 6.76
C GLU A 273 3.95 -36.76 6.22
N THR A 274 3.11 -37.52 6.90
CA THR A 274 1.70 -37.74 6.54
C THR A 274 0.80 -36.53 6.74
N ASP A 275 1.22 -35.54 7.52
CA ASP A 275 0.43 -34.37 7.90
C ASP A 275 0.69 -33.18 6.96
N TRP A 276 1.56 -33.36 5.97
CA TRP A 276 1.81 -32.37 4.94
C TRP A 276 0.79 -32.50 3.80
N HIS A 277 0.11 -31.40 3.53
CA HIS A 277 -0.92 -31.30 2.50
C HIS A 277 -0.40 -30.52 1.28
N PRO A 278 -0.72 -30.94 0.04
CA PRO A 278 -0.29 -30.23 -1.14
C PRO A 278 -0.92 -28.84 -1.23
N LEU A 279 -0.10 -27.81 -1.52
CA LEU A 279 -0.52 -26.44 -1.75
C LEU A 279 -0.43 -26.02 -3.23
N GLY A 280 0.09 -26.92 -4.11
CA GLY A 280 0.38 -26.62 -5.51
C GLY A 280 1.78 -26.05 -5.74
N ASN A 281 2.25 -26.07 -7.00
CA ASN A 281 3.56 -25.56 -7.41
C ASN A 281 4.75 -26.14 -6.61
N GLY A 282 4.69 -27.40 -6.23
CA GLY A 282 5.76 -28.06 -5.44
C GLY A 282 5.82 -27.63 -3.99
N ARG A 283 4.78 -26.93 -3.49
CA ARG A 283 4.65 -26.51 -2.08
C ARG A 283 3.67 -27.40 -1.34
N GLU A 284 3.94 -27.55 -0.06
CA GLU A 284 3.10 -28.26 0.91
C GLU A 284 2.93 -27.43 2.16
N TRP A 285 1.83 -27.61 2.87
CA TRP A 285 1.56 -26.95 4.15
C TRP A 285 1.20 -27.97 5.22
N ALA A 286 1.52 -27.63 6.46
CA ALA A 286 1.10 -28.41 7.63
C ALA A 286 0.77 -27.49 8.80
N GLU A 287 -0.09 -27.98 9.70
CA GLU A 287 -0.31 -27.33 10.98
C GLU A 287 0.81 -27.70 11.96
N VAL A 288 1.32 -26.70 12.68
CA VAL A 288 2.46 -26.85 13.57
C VAL A 288 2.02 -26.58 15.01
N VAL A 289 2.25 -27.51 15.89
CA VAL A 289 2.05 -27.32 17.34
C VAL A 289 3.20 -26.45 17.86
N TYR A 290 2.93 -25.17 18.01
CA TYR A 290 3.92 -24.19 18.44
C TYR A 290 3.28 -23.13 19.34
N ALA A 291 3.96 -22.77 20.42
CA ALA A 291 3.56 -21.70 21.33
C ALA A 291 4.78 -20.82 21.64
N PRO A 292 4.90 -19.64 21.02
CA PRO A 292 6.02 -18.73 21.31
C PRO A 292 5.95 -18.22 22.75
N ASN A 293 7.10 -18.12 23.41
CA ASN A 293 7.20 -17.68 24.81
C ASN A 293 6.55 -16.31 25.06
N ALA A 294 6.66 -15.38 24.12
CA ALA A 294 6.06 -14.04 24.21
C ALA A 294 4.53 -14.05 24.25
N LEU A 295 3.89 -15.11 23.74
CA LEU A 295 2.43 -15.25 23.68
C LEU A 295 1.88 -16.21 24.73
N SER A 296 2.74 -17.02 25.37
CA SER A 296 2.37 -18.05 26.33
C SER A 296 2.16 -17.55 27.77
N PHE A 297 2.37 -16.26 28.05
CA PHE A 297 2.27 -15.70 29.42
C PHE A 297 0.87 -15.72 30.03
N SER A 298 -0.15 -16.08 29.28
CA SER A 298 -1.49 -16.26 29.83
C SER A 298 -1.96 -17.69 29.63
N ARG A 299 -2.12 -18.45 30.70
CA ARG A 299 -2.80 -19.78 30.68
C ARG A 299 -4.24 -19.72 30.14
N LYS A 300 -4.74 -18.50 29.84
CA LYS A 300 -6.09 -18.20 29.30
C LYS A 300 -6.03 -17.34 28.04
N GLY A 301 -4.85 -17.10 27.46
CA GLY A 301 -4.73 -16.35 26.21
C GLY A 301 -5.24 -17.15 25.01
N PRO A 302 -5.60 -16.47 23.90
CA PRO A 302 -6.02 -17.16 22.69
C PRO A 302 -4.90 -18.06 22.18
N THR A 303 -5.26 -19.27 21.77
CA THR A 303 -4.35 -20.17 21.08
C THR A 303 -4.30 -19.75 19.61
N TYR A 304 -3.11 -19.43 19.12
CA TYR A 304 -2.90 -19.14 17.71
C TYR A 304 -2.62 -20.43 16.95
N ARG A 305 -3.15 -20.51 15.74
CA ARG A 305 -2.87 -21.58 14.81
C ARG A 305 -1.65 -21.24 13.99
N PHE A 306 -0.63 -22.10 14.01
CA PHE A 306 0.58 -21.91 13.22
C PHE A 306 0.58 -22.88 12.05
N LEU A 307 0.87 -22.33 10.86
CA LEU A 307 0.99 -23.11 9.64
C LEU A 307 2.42 -22.96 9.11
N ALA A 308 3.04 -24.07 8.74
CA ALA A 308 4.28 -24.06 7.98
C ALA A 308 4.02 -24.36 6.52
N VAL A 309 4.75 -23.68 5.64
CA VAL A 309 4.79 -23.98 4.22
C VAL A 309 6.20 -24.40 3.86
N ARG A 310 6.34 -25.57 3.24
CA ARG A 310 7.62 -26.02 2.70
C ARG A 310 7.59 -26.08 1.19
N GLU A 311 8.71 -25.82 0.57
CA GLU A 311 8.91 -25.91 -0.87
C GLU A 311 10.10 -26.85 -1.16
N SER A 312 9.85 -27.88 -1.97
CA SER A 312 10.94 -28.73 -2.46
C SER A 312 11.60 -28.03 -3.66
N PHE A 313 12.90 -27.83 -3.60
CA PHE A 313 13.65 -27.28 -4.69
C PHE A 313 14.83 -28.16 -5.08
N ASP A 314 15.08 -28.18 -6.39
CA ASP A 314 16.18 -28.94 -6.97
C ASP A 314 17.48 -28.13 -6.77
N LEU A 315 18.36 -28.67 -5.94
CA LEU A 315 19.67 -28.07 -5.64
C LEU A 315 20.51 -27.88 -6.90
N GLU A 316 20.45 -28.78 -7.88
CA GLU A 316 21.23 -28.68 -9.10
C GLU A 316 20.81 -27.46 -9.95
N LYS A 317 19.52 -27.09 -9.94
CA LYS A 317 19.03 -25.88 -10.62
C LYS A 317 19.36 -24.61 -9.85
N SER A 318 19.45 -24.67 -8.53
CA SER A 318 19.76 -23.50 -7.70
C SER A 318 21.24 -23.13 -7.72
N VAL A 319 22.14 -24.11 -7.79
CA VAL A 319 23.60 -23.91 -7.86
C VAL A 319 24.03 -23.28 -9.20
N LYS A 320 23.33 -23.57 -10.31
CA LYS A 320 23.55 -22.89 -11.60
C LYS A 320 23.23 -21.39 -11.57
N LYS A 321 22.39 -20.93 -10.65
CA LYS A 321 22.02 -19.50 -10.47
C LYS A 321 22.90 -18.74 -9.48
N ARG A 322 23.66 -19.42 -8.62
CA ARG A 322 24.61 -18.81 -7.67
C ARG A 322 26.01 -19.35 -7.93
N ARG A 323 26.78 -18.67 -8.75
CA ARG A 323 28.24 -18.82 -8.76
C ARG A 323 28.81 -18.23 -7.46
N LEU A 324 28.84 -19.01 -6.41
CA LEU A 324 29.75 -18.85 -5.29
C LEU A 324 29.76 -20.19 -4.55
N SER A 325 30.86 -20.88 -4.72
CA SER A 325 31.24 -22.12 -4.08
C SER A 325 31.30 -22.00 -2.59
N LEU A 326 30.53 -22.80 -1.89
CA LEU A 326 30.95 -23.45 -0.64
C LEU A 326 30.47 -24.89 -0.78
N GLU A 327 31.42 -25.76 -0.98
CA GLU A 327 31.23 -27.20 -0.92
C GLU A 327 30.73 -27.54 0.47
N LEU A 328 29.47 -27.95 0.56
CA LEU A 328 28.93 -28.71 1.68
C LEU A 328 28.43 -30.02 1.10
N GLU A 329 29.21 -31.05 1.31
CA GLU A 329 28.81 -32.43 1.11
C GLU A 329 27.58 -32.75 1.96
N ASP A 330 26.70 -33.56 1.36
CA ASP A 330 25.55 -34.26 1.95
C ASP A 330 24.34 -33.45 2.45
N SER A 331 23.46 -33.09 1.49
CA SER A 331 22.02 -33.37 1.64
C SER A 331 21.25 -33.05 0.36
N ARG A 332 20.68 -34.06 -0.21
CA ARG A 332 19.95 -34.00 -1.51
C ARG A 332 18.60 -33.27 -1.46
N ARG A 333 18.23 -32.69 -0.33
CA ARG A 333 17.02 -31.83 -0.19
C ARG A 333 17.28 -30.75 0.84
N SER A 334 17.22 -29.51 0.44
CA SER A 334 17.12 -28.40 1.38
C SER A 334 15.68 -27.83 1.38
N ILE A 335 15.20 -27.53 2.55
CA ILE A 335 13.85 -27.05 2.80
C ILE A 335 13.96 -25.56 3.17
N ARG A 336 13.19 -24.69 2.51
CA ARG A 336 12.97 -23.30 2.93
C ARG A 336 11.63 -23.21 3.66
N PHE A 337 11.68 -22.57 4.79
CA PHE A 337 10.50 -22.25 5.60
C PHE A 337 10.14 -20.77 5.39
#